data_239ea81ee4d2811ce8670892a7467fc0
#
_entry.id   239ea81ee4d2811ce8670892a7467fc0
#
_cell.length_a   1.000
_cell.length_b   1.000
_cell.length_c   1.000
_cell.angle_alpha   90.00
_cell.angle_beta   90.00
_cell.angle_gamma   90.00
#
_symmetry.space_group_name_H-M   'P 1'
#
loop_
_entity.id
_entity.type
_entity.pdbx_description
1 polymer ?
#
loop_
_entity_poly.entity_id
_entity_poly.type
_entity_poly.pdbx_seq_one_letter_code
_entity_poly.pdbx_strand_id
1 'polypeptide(L)'
;LTSVVALIVGSTVGAGILALQASTAEAGILPASGTLFAIWSLLLCDALLLAEVNVALMRERDEDRLQHGRGHSSVVISLADMASATLGGEGKFAVSSLYSFMSLVVLTAYISKAAELLAPSLNLDAPTAATMFTVALGGTICFGGAKTADALNQTLTYGLLLSFALLVGSGTYYADWSQANWIGTPEAAPKTIPIIFLTLVYHDLIPVICSFLDGDMKKIRQGIVIGSSIPLAMFLCWNAVALCLAGGDPTVDPLAIISDDMGGAASLLLSGFGLAALGTSFI
;
A
#
# COMPACT_ATOMS: atom_id res chain seq x y z
N LEU A 1 -16.03 -8.18 3.26
CA LEU A 1 -14.96 -8.55 2.34
C LEU A 1 -14.48 -7.33 1.54
N THR A 2 -15.39 -6.53 0.98
CA THR A 2 -15.07 -5.33 0.19
C THR A 2 -14.20 -4.34 0.96
N SER A 3 -14.54 -4.04 2.23
CA SER A 3 -13.73 -3.16 3.09
C SER A 3 -12.31 -3.68 3.30
N VAL A 4 -12.15 -4.99 3.48
CA VAL A 4 -10.83 -5.62 3.63
C VAL A 4 -10.01 -5.50 2.36
N VAL A 5 -10.61 -5.76 1.20
CA VAL A 5 -9.94 -5.59 -0.10
C VAL A 5 -9.55 -4.12 -0.31
N ALA A 6 -10.45 -3.18 -0.05
CA ALA A 6 -10.16 -1.75 -0.17
C ALA A 6 -9.05 -1.30 0.79
N LEU A 7 -9.02 -1.84 2.01
CA LEU A 7 -7.99 -1.56 2.99
C LEU A 7 -6.60 -2.01 2.51
N ILE A 8 -6.49 -3.26 2.00
CA ILE A 8 -5.22 -3.77 1.47
C ILE A 8 -4.79 -2.95 0.24
N VAL A 9 -5.70 -2.72 -0.71
CA VAL A 9 -5.39 -1.96 -1.92
C VAL A 9 -4.96 -0.54 -1.57
N GLY A 10 -5.73 0.16 -0.74
CA GLY A 10 -5.45 1.54 -0.36
C GLY A 10 -4.13 1.71 0.40
N SER A 11 -3.81 0.77 1.30
CA SER A 11 -2.55 0.80 2.04
C SER A 11 -1.34 0.42 1.18
N THR A 12 -1.48 -0.56 0.28
CA THR A 12 -0.37 -1.05 -0.55
C THR A 12 -0.06 -0.10 -1.71
N VAL A 13 -1.10 0.46 -2.36
CA VAL A 13 -0.93 1.36 -3.51
C VAL A 13 -0.69 2.79 -3.02
N GLY A 14 0.54 3.07 -2.63
CA GLY A 14 0.99 4.40 -2.20
C GLY A 14 1.92 5.06 -3.22
N ALA A 15 2.65 6.09 -2.79
CA ALA A 15 3.65 6.78 -3.61
C ALA A 15 4.78 5.86 -4.13
N GLY A 16 4.96 4.68 -3.52
CA GLY A 16 5.95 3.69 -3.92
C GLY A 16 5.77 3.18 -5.36
N ILE A 17 4.54 3.17 -5.89
CA ILE A 17 4.28 2.74 -7.27
C ILE A 17 5.00 3.65 -8.29
N LEU A 18 5.08 4.94 -8.01
CA LEU A 18 5.74 5.92 -8.86
C LEU A 18 7.27 5.82 -8.82
N ALA A 19 7.82 5.39 -7.68
CA ALA A 19 9.26 5.19 -7.50
C ALA A 19 9.77 3.88 -8.12
N LEU A 20 8.88 2.94 -8.44
CA LEU A 20 9.24 1.61 -8.91
C LEU A 20 10.01 1.66 -10.24
N GLN A 21 9.59 2.51 -11.18
CA GLN A 21 10.18 2.63 -12.51
C GLN A 21 11.68 2.94 -12.44
N ALA A 22 12.09 3.95 -11.67
CA ALA A 22 13.50 4.32 -11.55
C ALA A 22 14.37 3.16 -11.03
N SER A 23 13.81 2.31 -10.17
CA SER A 23 14.52 1.16 -9.59
C SER A 23 14.55 -0.06 -10.52
N THR A 24 13.57 -0.20 -11.42
CA THR A 24 13.42 -1.38 -12.29
C THR A 24 13.91 -1.16 -13.72
N ALA A 25 14.26 0.10 -14.09
CA ALA A 25 14.66 0.47 -15.45
C ALA A 25 15.83 -0.37 -15.98
N GLU A 26 16.87 -0.56 -15.17
CA GLU A 26 18.05 -1.35 -15.55
C GLU A 26 17.72 -2.83 -15.78
N ALA A 27 16.81 -3.39 -14.97
CA ALA A 27 16.42 -4.80 -15.05
C ALA A 27 15.56 -5.10 -16.29
N GLY A 28 14.75 -4.14 -16.74
CA GLY A 28 13.79 -4.33 -17.83
C GLY A 28 12.45 -4.91 -17.38
N ILE A 29 11.47 -4.91 -18.29
CA ILE A 29 10.08 -5.24 -17.97
C ILE A 29 9.91 -6.67 -17.45
N LEU A 30 10.45 -7.68 -18.14
CA LEU A 30 10.23 -9.08 -17.78
C LEU A 30 10.96 -9.50 -16.49
N PRO A 31 12.26 -9.20 -16.29
CA PRO A 31 12.94 -9.53 -15.04
C PRO A 31 12.33 -8.81 -13.83
N ALA A 32 11.98 -7.52 -13.97
CA ALA A 32 11.31 -6.78 -12.90
C ALA A 32 9.92 -7.35 -12.58
N SER A 33 9.14 -7.70 -13.60
CA SER A 33 7.82 -8.35 -13.40
C SER A 33 7.94 -9.72 -12.74
N GLY A 34 8.95 -10.49 -13.09
CA GLY A 34 9.26 -11.77 -12.45
C GLY A 34 9.60 -11.59 -10.97
N THR A 35 10.40 -10.57 -10.64
CA THR A 35 10.73 -10.23 -9.26
C THR A 35 9.51 -9.75 -8.48
N LEU A 36 8.66 -8.90 -9.08
CA LEU A 36 7.38 -8.47 -8.49
C LEU A 36 6.50 -9.66 -8.12
N PHE A 37 6.35 -10.61 -9.04
CA PHE A 37 5.54 -11.81 -8.81
C PHE A 37 6.14 -12.72 -7.73
N ALA A 38 7.47 -12.90 -7.74
CA ALA A 38 8.16 -13.73 -6.75
C ALA A 38 8.04 -13.14 -5.34
N ILE A 39 8.29 -11.84 -5.18
CA ILE A 39 8.16 -11.14 -3.89
C ILE A 39 6.70 -11.13 -3.41
N TRP A 40 5.74 -10.85 -4.29
CA TRP A 40 4.31 -10.94 -3.95
C TRP A 40 3.94 -12.34 -3.45
N SER A 41 4.40 -13.40 -4.11
CA SER A 41 4.11 -14.78 -3.71
C SER A 41 4.67 -15.09 -2.31
N LEU A 42 5.88 -14.63 -2.02
CA LEU A 42 6.51 -14.76 -0.71
C LEU A 42 5.70 -14.00 0.35
N LEU A 43 5.38 -12.73 0.09
CA LEU A 43 4.60 -11.90 1.00
C LEU A 43 3.18 -12.45 1.22
N LEU A 44 2.55 -13.01 0.17
CA LEU A 44 1.25 -13.67 0.31
C LEU A 44 1.32 -14.89 1.24
N CYS A 45 2.33 -15.73 1.10
CA CYS A 45 2.53 -16.88 1.99
C CYS A 45 2.72 -16.42 3.44
N ASP A 46 3.55 -15.41 3.67
CA ASP A 46 3.80 -14.85 5.00
C ASP A 46 2.53 -14.25 5.61
N ALA A 47 1.76 -13.47 4.86
CA ALA A 47 0.50 -12.92 5.30
C ALA A 47 -0.53 -13.98 5.71
N LEU A 48 -0.61 -15.08 4.95
CA LEU A 48 -1.50 -16.21 5.27
C LEU A 48 -1.07 -16.93 6.54
N LEU A 49 0.24 -17.11 6.78
CA LEU A 49 0.77 -17.67 8.00
C LEU A 49 0.49 -16.78 9.21
N LEU A 50 0.71 -15.47 9.08
CA LEU A 50 0.37 -14.50 10.12
C LEU A 50 -1.12 -14.54 10.46
N ALA A 51 -1.99 -14.65 9.46
CA ALA A 51 -3.43 -14.76 9.68
C ALA A 51 -3.80 -16.05 10.44
N GLU A 52 -3.17 -17.18 10.13
CA GLU A 52 -3.39 -18.44 10.86
C GLU A 52 -2.99 -18.33 12.32
N VAL A 53 -1.82 -17.77 12.61
CA VAL A 53 -1.35 -17.54 13.98
C VAL A 53 -2.28 -16.58 14.72
N ASN A 54 -2.69 -15.48 14.07
CA ASN A 54 -3.59 -14.50 14.69
C ASN A 54 -4.93 -15.13 15.06
N VAL A 55 -5.56 -15.87 14.15
CA VAL A 55 -6.85 -16.53 14.39
C VAL A 55 -6.73 -17.64 15.43
N ALA A 56 -5.61 -18.37 15.48
CA ALA A 56 -5.39 -19.37 16.52
C ALA A 56 -5.37 -18.71 17.92
N LEU A 57 -4.66 -17.59 18.07
CA LEU A 57 -4.64 -16.83 19.32
C LEU A 57 -5.99 -16.18 19.66
N MET A 58 -6.76 -15.75 18.64
CA MET A 58 -8.13 -15.25 18.86
C MET A 58 -9.01 -16.32 19.48
N ARG A 59 -8.95 -17.56 18.97
CA ARG A 59 -9.73 -18.69 19.47
C ARG A 59 -9.33 -19.08 20.88
N GLU A 60 -8.04 -19.18 21.15
CA GLU A 60 -7.52 -19.47 22.48
C GLU A 60 -8.01 -18.45 23.53
N ARG A 61 -7.93 -17.17 23.21
CA ARG A 61 -8.45 -16.10 24.09
C ARG A 61 -9.96 -16.14 24.28
N ASP A 62 -10.71 -16.49 23.25
CA ASP A 62 -12.17 -16.59 23.35
C ASP A 62 -12.59 -17.78 24.22
N GLU A 63 -11.92 -18.93 24.10
CA GLU A 63 -12.11 -20.10 24.95
C GLU A 63 -11.81 -19.80 26.43
N ASP A 64 -10.70 -19.12 26.71
CA ASP A 64 -10.33 -18.69 28.06
C ASP A 64 -11.40 -17.76 28.69
N ARG A 65 -11.95 -16.86 27.90
CA ARG A 65 -13.01 -15.95 28.33
C ARG A 65 -14.29 -16.68 28.68
N LEU A 66 -14.69 -17.62 27.85
CA LEU A 66 -15.89 -18.44 28.07
C LEU A 66 -15.75 -19.29 29.35
N GLN A 67 -14.58 -19.88 29.62
CA GLN A 67 -14.30 -20.63 30.83
C GLN A 67 -14.43 -19.77 32.10
N HIS A 68 -14.12 -18.47 32.01
CA HIS A 68 -14.23 -17.52 33.11
C HIS A 68 -15.59 -16.77 33.17
N GLY A 69 -16.62 -17.26 32.45
CA GLY A 69 -17.97 -16.70 32.48
C GLY A 69 -18.10 -15.31 31.85
N ARG A 70 -17.14 -14.87 31.03
CA ARG A 70 -17.20 -13.63 30.29
C ARG A 70 -17.80 -13.92 28.91
N GLY A 71 -18.86 -13.19 28.54
CA GLY A 71 -19.54 -13.38 27.26
C GLY A 71 -18.66 -13.17 26.03
N HIS A 72 -19.10 -13.66 24.88
CA HIS A 72 -18.48 -13.41 23.57
C HIS A 72 -18.27 -11.92 23.33
N SER A 73 -17.04 -11.52 23.11
CA SER A 73 -16.72 -10.20 22.54
C SER A 73 -15.63 -10.39 21.50
N SER A 74 -15.65 -9.58 20.45
CA SER A 74 -14.59 -9.61 19.43
C SER A 74 -13.20 -9.50 20.10
N VAL A 75 -12.39 -10.54 19.95
CA VAL A 75 -11.03 -10.58 20.50
C VAL A 75 -10.10 -10.01 19.44
N VAL A 76 -9.45 -8.91 19.77
CA VAL A 76 -8.41 -8.31 18.90
C VAL A 76 -7.04 -8.80 19.37
N ILE A 77 -6.27 -9.39 18.48
CA ILE A 77 -4.89 -9.82 18.71
C ILE A 77 -3.99 -8.91 17.88
N SER A 78 -3.14 -8.13 18.53
CA SER A 78 -2.16 -7.26 17.86
C SER A 78 -0.89 -8.04 17.46
N LEU A 79 -0.06 -7.47 16.58
CA LEU A 79 1.28 -8.01 16.29
C LEU A 79 2.14 -8.13 17.56
N ALA A 80 1.99 -7.19 18.50
CA ALA A 80 2.68 -7.23 19.78
C ALA A 80 2.19 -8.40 20.67
N ASP A 81 0.90 -8.74 20.61
CA ASP A 81 0.36 -9.92 21.32
C ASP A 81 0.87 -11.23 20.70
N MET A 82 0.94 -11.30 19.36
CA MET A 82 1.52 -12.46 18.65
C MET A 82 3.00 -12.65 19.04
N ALA A 83 3.77 -11.56 19.05
CA ALA A 83 5.16 -11.59 19.50
C ALA A 83 5.29 -11.98 20.99
N SER A 84 4.38 -11.52 21.84
CA SER A 84 4.34 -11.91 23.25
C SER A 84 4.09 -13.41 23.45
N ALA A 85 3.19 -13.98 22.64
CA ALA A 85 2.86 -15.41 22.72
C ALA A 85 4.02 -16.31 22.28
N THR A 86 4.88 -15.85 21.36
CA THR A 86 5.98 -16.65 20.80
C THR A 86 7.33 -16.35 21.43
N LEU A 87 7.64 -15.07 21.72
CA LEU A 87 8.94 -14.59 22.16
C LEU A 87 8.90 -14.00 23.59
N GLY A 88 7.73 -14.04 24.25
CA GLY A 88 7.57 -13.48 25.59
C GLY A 88 7.58 -11.94 25.64
N GLY A 89 7.79 -11.39 26.83
CA GLY A 89 7.70 -9.95 27.07
C GLY A 89 8.73 -9.11 26.33
N GLU A 90 9.94 -9.64 26.14
CA GLU A 90 11.00 -8.97 25.39
C GLU A 90 10.64 -8.85 23.90
N GLY A 91 10.07 -9.92 23.32
CA GLY A 91 9.56 -9.90 21.96
C GLY A 91 8.44 -8.88 21.77
N LYS A 92 7.51 -8.80 22.73
CA LYS A 92 6.47 -7.78 22.73
C LYS A 92 7.04 -6.36 22.70
N PHE A 93 8.01 -6.07 23.55
CA PHE A 93 8.64 -4.76 23.64
C PHE A 93 9.39 -4.41 22.33
N ALA A 94 10.17 -5.34 21.80
CA ALA A 94 10.92 -5.14 20.57
C ALA A 94 9.98 -4.85 19.38
N VAL A 95 8.96 -5.68 19.16
CA VAL A 95 8.00 -5.49 18.07
C VAL A 95 7.22 -4.18 18.22
N SER A 96 6.75 -3.85 19.44
CA SER A 96 6.03 -2.59 19.67
C SER A 96 6.90 -1.36 19.40
N SER A 97 8.16 -1.39 19.81
CA SER A 97 9.09 -0.28 19.60
C SER A 97 9.43 -0.08 18.13
N LEU A 98 9.75 -1.17 17.41
CA LEU A 98 10.04 -1.14 15.98
C LEU A 98 8.83 -0.69 15.17
N TYR A 99 7.65 -1.22 15.48
CA TYR A 99 6.42 -0.84 14.78
C TYR A 99 6.08 0.64 15.00
N SER A 100 6.19 1.14 16.25
CA SER A 100 5.97 2.55 16.54
C SER A 100 6.96 3.46 15.82
N PHE A 101 8.24 3.07 15.78
CA PHE A 101 9.26 3.82 15.06
C PHE A 101 8.96 3.85 13.56
N MET A 102 8.68 2.68 12.95
CA MET A 102 8.32 2.61 11.53
C MET A 102 7.09 3.45 11.21
N SER A 103 6.04 3.37 12.02
CA SER A 103 4.81 4.14 11.82
C SER A 103 5.07 5.65 11.82
N LEU A 104 5.91 6.15 12.72
CA LEU A 104 6.28 7.57 12.76
C LEU A 104 7.08 8.00 11.52
N VAL A 105 8.03 7.18 11.07
CA VAL A 105 8.82 7.46 9.87
C VAL A 105 7.93 7.50 8.63
N VAL A 106 7.08 6.50 8.45
CA VAL A 106 6.17 6.39 7.31
C VAL A 106 5.15 7.53 7.31
N LEU A 107 4.56 7.85 8.47
CA LEU A 107 3.64 8.96 8.62
C LEU A 107 4.30 10.31 8.25
N THR A 108 5.54 10.52 8.70
CA THR A 108 6.30 11.73 8.35
C THR A 108 6.54 11.81 6.84
N ALA A 109 6.90 10.68 6.20
CA ALA A 109 7.10 10.62 4.76
C ALA A 109 5.82 10.94 3.99
N TYR A 110 4.67 10.42 4.41
CA TYR A 110 3.36 10.70 3.78
C TYR A 110 2.95 12.16 3.94
N ILE A 111 3.12 12.75 5.12
CA ILE A 111 2.83 14.17 5.37
C ILE A 111 3.73 15.05 4.52
N SER A 112 5.04 14.75 4.44
CA SER A 112 5.98 15.50 3.60
C SER A 112 5.61 15.42 2.13
N LYS A 113 5.24 14.23 1.65
CA LYS A 113 4.85 14.04 0.24
C LYS A 113 3.51 14.71 -0.09
N ALA A 114 2.55 14.68 0.83
CA ALA A 114 1.29 15.41 0.69
C ALA A 114 1.52 16.94 0.63
N ALA A 115 2.45 17.46 1.45
CA ALA A 115 2.83 18.86 1.41
C ALA A 115 3.43 19.26 0.04
N GLU A 116 4.34 18.44 -0.53
CA GLU A 116 4.91 18.66 -1.86
C GLU A 116 3.85 18.76 -2.95
N LEU A 117 2.78 17.95 -2.87
CA LEU A 117 1.70 17.95 -3.85
C LEU A 117 0.71 19.11 -3.65
N LEU A 118 0.40 19.46 -2.41
CA LEU A 118 -0.60 20.47 -2.07
C LEU A 118 -0.07 21.89 -2.12
N ALA A 119 1.17 22.12 -1.71
CA ALA A 119 1.75 23.44 -1.59
C ALA A 119 1.69 24.26 -2.90
N PRO A 120 2.11 23.71 -4.07
CA PRO A 120 2.01 24.45 -5.35
C PRO A 120 0.55 24.66 -5.77
N SER A 121 -0.31 23.62 -5.59
CA SER A 121 -1.71 23.66 -6.02
C SER A 121 -2.55 24.70 -5.25
N LEU A 122 -2.23 24.91 -3.98
CA LEU A 122 -2.94 25.83 -3.09
C LEU A 122 -2.22 27.17 -2.91
N ASN A 123 -1.05 27.34 -3.53
CA ASN A 123 -0.17 28.48 -3.34
C ASN A 123 0.18 28.76 -1.87
N LEU A 124 0.52 27.67 -1.15
CA LEU A 124 0.89 27.67 0.27
C LEU A 124 2.36 27.28 0.44
N ASP A 125 2.93 27.60 1.59
CA ASP A 125 4.21 27.04 2.01
C ASP A 125 4.05 25.57 2.46
N ALA A 126 5.11 24.77 2.35
CA ALA A 126 5.07 23.34 2.65
C ALA A 126 4.64 23.01 4.09
N PRO A 127 5.09 23.73 5.15
CA PRO A 127 4.61 23.48 6.52
C PRO A 127 3.10 23.70 6.70
N THR A 128 2.54 24.74 6.06
CA THR A 128 1.10 25.03 6.11
C THR A 128 0.30 23.94 5.39
N ALA A 129 0.76 23.52 4.21
CA ALA A 129 0.14 22.43 3.45
C ALA A 129 0.18 21.09 4.23
N ALA A 130 1.31 20.77 4.86
CA ALA A 130 1.47 19.61 5.74
C ALA A 130 0.47 19.63 6.90
N THR A 131 0.37 20.78 7.56
CA THR A 131 -0.55 20.97 8.70
C THR A 131 -2.01 20.80 8.24
N MET A 132 -2.38 21.42 7.11
CA MET A 132 -3.72 21.32 6.55
C MET A 132 -4.11 19.88 6.23
N PHE A 133 -3.22 19.13 5.57
CA PHE A 133 -3.44 17.72 5.26
C PHE A 133 -3.64 16.89 6.55
N THR A 134 -2.74 17.06 7.52
CA THR A 134 -2.77 16.32 8.79
C THR A 134 -4.04 16.63 9.59
N VAL A 135 -4.43 17.90 9.70
CA VAL A 135 -5.64 18.32 10.42
C VAL A 135 -6.90 17.85 9.72
N ALA A 136 -6.95 17.92 8.38
CA ALA A 136 -8.11 17.48 7.63
C ALA A 136 -8.36 15.97 7.77
N LEU A 137 -7.34 15.14 7.50
CA LEU A 137 -7.48 13.68 7.60
C LEU A 137 -7.50 13.20 9.04
N GLY A 138 -6.53 13.62 9.86
CA GLY A 138 -6.47 13.23 11.26
C GLY A 138 -7.69 13.69 12.05
N GLY A 139 -8.17 14.92 11.81
CA GLY A 139 -9.42 15.42 12.38
C GLY A 139 -10.62 14.60 11.97
N THR A 140 -10.73 14.25 10.68
CA THR A 140 -11.84 13.41 10.18
C THR A 140 -11.83 12.03 10.85
N ILE A 141 -10.67 11.42 11.04
CA ILE A 141 -10.54 10.12 11.72
C ILE A 141 -10.88 10.25 13.21
N CYS A 142 -10.30 11.24 13.91
CA CYS A 142 -10.48 11.43 15.35
C CYS A 142 -11.93 11.75 15.74
N PHE A 143 -12.61 12.61 14.97
CA PHE A 143 -13.98 13.03 15.26
C PHE A 143 -15.04 12.17 14.58
N GLY A 144 -14.73 11.57 13.43
CA GLY A 144 -15.67 10.75 12.65
C GLY A 144 -15.74 9.30 13.09
N GLY A 145 -14.71 8.80 13.76
CA GLY A 145 -14.61 7.41 14.21
C GLY A 145 -14.42 6.40 13.07
N ALA A 146 -14.41 5.10 13.43
CA ALA A 146 -14.05 4.01 12.52
C ALA A 146 -14.92 3.91 11.26
N LYS A 147 -16.23 4.19 11.36
CA LYS A 147 -17.13 4.13 10.20
C LYS A 147 -16.82 5.22 9.18
N THR A 148 -16.49 6.41 9.64
CA THR A 148 -16.13 7.54 8.76
C THR A 148 -14.77 7.29 8.12
N ALA A 149 -13.80 6.76 8.89
CA ALA A 149 -12.50 6.37 8.38
C ALA A 149 -12.61 5.29 7.29
N ASP A 150 -13.42 4.24 7.51
CA ASP A 150 -13.68 3.18 6.52
C ASP A 150 -14.35 3.73 5.24
N ALA A 151 -15.39 4.57 5.38
CA ALA A 151 -16.06 5.20 4.24
C ALA A 151 -15.12 6.11 3.44
N LEU A 152 -14.30 6.90 4.14
CA LEU A 152 -13.30 7.76 3.52
C LEU A 152 -12.23 6.94 2.79
N ASN A 153 -11.70 5.91 3.43
CA ASN A 153 -10.73 4.99 2.82
C ASN A 153 -11.29 4.33 1.56
N GLN A 154 -12.52 3.82 1.59
CA GLN A 154 -13.16 3.23 0.41
C GLN A 154 -13.32 4.26 -0.72
N THR A 155 -13.77 5.47 -0.42
CA THR A 155 -13.94 6.54 -1.41
C THR A 155 -12.61 6.92 -2.06
N LEU A 156 -11.57 7.10 -1.25
CA LEU A 156 -10.22 7.39 -1.74
C LEU A 156 -9.66 6.22 -2.57
N THR A 157 -9.91 4.97 -2.16
CA THR A 157 -9.48 3.78 -2.92
C THR A 157 -10.15 3.71 -4.29
N TYR A 158 -11.45 4.00 -4.39
CA TYR A 158 -12.11 4.08 -5.71
C TYR A 158 -11.55 5.21 -6.58
N GLY A 159 -11.31 6.37 -5.99
CA GLY A 159 -10.65 7.49 -6.67
C GLY A 159 -9.24 7.13 -7.18
N LEU A 160 -8.46 6.44 -6.34
CA LEU A 160 -7.14 5.94 -6.67
C LEU A 160 -7.18 4.94 -7.84
N LEU A 161 -8.08 3.95 -7.79
CA LEU A 161 -8.23 2.96 -8.86
C LEU A 161 -8.64 3.60 -10.18
N LEU A 162 -9.58 4.56 -10.14
CA LEU A 162 -10.01 5.29 -11.33
C LEU A 162 -8.86 6.13 -11.91
N SER A 163 -8.19 6.92 -11.09
CA SER A 163 -7.04 7.74 -11.51
C SER A 163 -5.92 6.88 -12.07
N PHE A 164 -5.65 5.74 -11.44
CA PHE A 164 -4.66 4.78 -11.92
C PHE A 164 -5.03 4.20 -13.29
N ALA A 165 -6.29 3.78 -13.48
CA ALA A 165 -6.76 3.25 -14.76
C ALA A 165 -6.60 4.29 -15.89
N LEU A 166 -6.88 5.56 -15.59
CA LEU A 166 -6.68 6.67 -16.54
C LEU A 166 -5.19 6.92 -16.82
N LEU A 167 -4.32 6.88 -15.81
CA LEU A 167 -2.87 7.01 -15.99
C LEU A 167 -2.28 5.89 -16.83
N VAL A 168 -2.61 4.63 -16.52
CA VAL A 168 -2.14 3.48 -17.30
C VAL A 168 -2.71 3.51 -18.70
N GLY A 169 -3.99 3.86 -18.85
CA GLY A 169 -4.65 3.96 -20.15
C GLY A 169 -3.99 5.02 -21.05
N SER A 170 -3.76 6.23 -20.53
CA SER A 170 -3.04 7.27 -21.26
C SER A 170 -1.60 6.89 -21.55
N GLY A 171 -0.87 6.39 -20.55
CA GLY A 171 0.51 5.93 -20.73
C GLY A 171 0.63 4.84 -21.79
N THR A 172 -0.29 3.88 -21.83
CA THR A 172 -0.32 2.84 -22.86
C THR A 172 -0.54 3.41 -24.26
N TYR A 173 -1.34 4.47 -24.39
CA TYR A 173 -1.60 5.13 -25.67
C TYR A 173 -0.37 5.87 -26.21
N TYR A 174 0.39 6.54 -25.33
CA TYR A 174 1.59 7.30 -25.72
C TYR A 174 2.88 6.46 -25.76
N ALA A 175 2.86 5.24 -25.16
CA ALA A 175 4.03 4.36 -25.10
C ALA A 175 4.38 3.79 -26.49
N ASP A 176 5.65 3.86 -26.87
CA ASP A 176 6.19 3.16 -28.04
C ASP A 176 6.68 1.76 -27.65
N TRP A 177 5.79 0.79 -27.72
CA TRP A 177 6.05 -0.59 -27.34
C TRP A 177 7.12 -1.28 -28.21
N SER A 178 7.48 -0.72 -29.38
CA SER A 178 8.55 -1.24 -30.22
C SER A 178 9.94 -0.93 -29.65
N GLN A 179 10.05 0.12 -28.86
CA GLN A 179 11.28 0.57 -28.18
C GLN A 179 11.40 0.04 -26.73
N ALA A 180 10.41 -0.74 -26.29
CA ALA A 180 10.36 -1.20 -24.91
C ALA A 180 11.55 -2.10 -24.54
N ASN A 181 12.19 -1.82 -23.41
CA ASN A 181 13.26 -2.64 -22.86
C ASN A 181 12.67 -3.88 -22.18
N TRP A 182 12.38 -4.92 -22.97
CA TRP A 182 11.76 -6.15 -22.46
C TRP A 182 12.69 -6.97 -21.56
N ILE A 183 13.96 -7.07 -21.94
CA ILE A 183 14.97 -7.87 -21.23
C ILE A 183 16.19 -6.99 -21.06
N GLY A 184 16.18 -6.15 -20.04
CA GLY A 184 17.32 -5.30 -19.73
C GLY A 184 18.54 -6.10 -19.26
N THR A 185 19.10 -5.75 -18.12
CA THR A 185 20.17 -6.47 -17.45
C THR A 185 19.57 -7.34 -16.35
N PRO A 186 19.31 -8.67 -16.57
CA PRO A 186 18.63 -9.51 -15.57
C PRO A 186 19.37 -9.55 -14.22
N GLU A 187 20.69 -9.38 -14.23
CA GLU A 187 21.54 -9.31 -13.04
C GLU A 187 21.23 -8.09 -12.15
N ALA A 188 20.54 -7.10 -12.69
CA ALA A 188 20.05 -5.95 -11.93
C ALA A 188 18.75 -6.25 -11.16
N ALA A 189 18.01 -7.32 -11.50
CA ALA A 189 16.76 -7.67 -10.85
C ALA A 189 16.86 -7.79 -9.31
N PRO A 190 17.89 -8.38 -8.70
CA PRO A 190 18.03 -8.41 -7.24
C PRO A 190 18.14 -7.03 -6.59
N LYS A 191 18.62 -6.00 -7.28
CA LYS A 191 18.68 -4.62 -6.76
C LYS A 191 17.29 -4.02 -6.58
N THR A 192 16.27 -4.54 -7.28
CA THR A 192 14.89 -4.07 -7.19
C THR A 192 14.15 -4.62 -5.97
N ILE A 193 14.65 -5.71 -5.36
CA ILE A 193 13.99 -6.43 -4.25
C ILE A 193 13.60 -5.49 -3.10
N PRO A 194 14.48 -4.62 -2.56
CA PRO A 194 14.12 -3.80 -1.41
C PRO A 194 12.95 -2.85 -1.69
N ILE A 195 12.90 -2.21 -2.86
CA ILE A 195 11.81 -1.30 -3.20
C ILE A 195 10.51 -2.06 -3.48
N ILE A 196 10.58 -3.20 -4.17
CA ILE A 196 9.43 -4.06 -4.43
C ILE A 196 8.85 -4.59 -3.11
N PHE A 197 9.72 -5.02 -2.20
CA PHE A 197 9.31 -5.49 -0.89
C PHE A 197 8.59 -4.38 -0.10
N LEU A 198 9.18 -3.18 -0.07
CA LEU A 198 8.61 -2.02 0.61
C LEU A 198 7.24 -1.63 0.03
N THR A 199 7.09 -1.70 -1.28
CA THR A 199 5.85 -1.27 -1.97
C THR A 199 4.71 -2.28 -1.88
N LEU A 200 5.01 -3.57 -1.69
CA LEU A 200 4.02 -4.64 -1.63
C LEU A 200 3.67 -5.08 -0.19
N VAL A 201 4.32 -4.53 0.84
CA VAL A 201 4.07 -4.94 2.23
C VAL A 201 2.73 -4.40 2.74
N TYR A 202 1.95 -5.28 3.40
CA TYR A 202 0.65 -4.97 4.03
C TYR A 202 0.41 -5.80 5.29
N HIS A 203 1.47 -6.39 5.85
CA HIS A 203 1.40 -7.39 6.92
C HIS A 203 0.91 -6.82 8.25
N ASP A 204 1.09 -5.54 8.47
CA ASP A 204 0.58 -4.78 9.60
C ASP A 204 -0.97 -4.72 9.66
N LEU A 205 -1.64 -4.91 8.52
CA LEU A 205 -3.08 -4.96 8.43
C LEU A 205 -3.68 -6.32 8.80
N ILE A 206 -2.88 -7.41 8.86
CA ILE A 206 -3.40 -8.76 9.09
C ILE A 206 -4.21 -8.86 10.39
N PRO A 207 -3.75 -8.31 11.54
CA PRO A 207 -4.55 -8.32 12.77
C PRO A 207 -5.90 -7.61 12.63
N VAL A 208 -5.92 -6.49 11.91
CA VAL A 208 -7.15 -5.72 11.65
C VAL A 208 -8.11 -6.53 10.77
N ILE A 209 -7.59 -7.17 9.71
CA ILE A 209 -8.37 -8.03 8.80
C ILE A 209 -8.98 -9.21 9.56
N CYS A 210 -8.20 -9.88 10.41
CA CYS A 210 -8.68 -10.99 11.22
C CYS A 210 -9.80 -10.56 12.17
N SER A 211 -9.66 -9.39 12.79
CA SER A 211 -10.69 -8.80 13.65
C SER A 211 -11.95 -8.39 12.87
N PHE A 212 -11.82 -7.75 11.70
CA PHE A 212 -12.96 -7.33 10.87
C PHE A 212 -13.81 -8.50 10.34
N LEU A 213 -13.20 -9.67 10.22
CA LEU A 213 -13.84 -10.89 9.73
C LEU A 213 -14.10 -11.91 10.84
N ASP A 214 -14.04 -11.48 12.11
CA ASP A 214 -14.32 -12.30 13.30
C ASP A 214 -13.62 -13.67 13.29
N GLY A 215 -12.39 -13.73 12.77
CA GLY A 215 -11.61 -14.96 12.67
C GLY A 215 -12.11 -15.99 11.64
N ASP A 216 -13.00 -15.60 10.71
CA ASP A 216 -13.44 -16.48 9.61
C ASP A 216 -12.29 -16.67 8.59
N MET A 217 -11.49 -17.74 8.80
CA MET A 217 -10.33 -18.04 7.95
C MET A 217 -10.63 -18.13 6.47
N LYS A 218 -11.84 -18.55 6.08
CA LYS A 218 -12.20 -18.63 4.65
C LYS A 218 -12.30 -17.24 4.03
N LYS A 219 -12.97 -16.33 4.72
CA LYS A 219 -13.11 -14.94 4.26
C LYS A 219 -11.78 -14.18 4.36
N ILE A 220 -10.99 -14.45 5.42
CA ILE A 220 -9.67 -13.85 5.60
C ILE A 220 -8.74 -14.22 4.45
N ARG A 221 -8.60 -15.51 4.13
CA ARG A 221 -7.79 -15.97 2.99
C ARG A 221 -8.26 -15.37 1.67
N GLN A 222 -9.57 -15.34 1.41
CA GLN A 222 -10.12 -14.71 0.22
C GLN A 222 -9.81 -13.20 0.16
N GLY A 223 -9.97 -12.50 1.29
CA GLY A 223 -9.68 -11.07 1.39
C GLY A 223 -8.21 -10.76 1.13
N ILE A 224 -7.29 -11.52 1.71
CA ILE A 224 -5.85 -11.37 1.54
C ILE A 224 -5.44 -11.65 0.08
N VAL A 225 -5.89 -12.78 -0.50
CA VAL A 225 -5.54 -13.14 -1.88
C VAL A 225 -6.06 -12.11 -2.88
N ILE A 226 -7.35 -11.77 -2.81
CA ILE A 226 -7.96 -10.80 -3.74
C ILE A 226 -7.36 -9.41 -3.50
N GLY A 227 -7.27 -8.98 -2.23
CA GLY A 227 -6.76 -7.66 -1.86
C GLY A 227 -5.32 -7.43 -2.30
N SER A 228 -4.44 -8.43 -2.19
CA SER A 228 -3.03 -8.31 -2.60
C SER A 228 -2.81 -8.51 -4.11
N SER A 229 -3.71 -9.25 -4.79
CA SER A 229 -3.59 -9.45 -6.24
C SER A 229 -3.88 -8.18 -7.04
N ILE A 230 -4.75 -7.29 -6.55
CA ILE A 230 -5.07 -6.02 -7.21
C ILE A 230 -3.84 -5.10 -7.25
N PRO A 231 -3.15 -4.79 -6.14
CA PRO A 231 -1.90 -4.04 -6.18
C PRO A 231 -0.84 -4.69 -7.06
N LEU A 232 -0.67 -6.02 -7.01
CA LEU A 232 0.26 -6.69 -7.91
C LEU A 232 -0.04 -6.41 -9.39
N ALA A 233 -1.31 -6.55 -9.81
CA ALA A 233 -1.71 -6.25 -11.17
C ALA A 233 -1.45 -4.77 -11.52
N MET A 234 -1.75 -3.85 -10.60
CA MET A 234 -1.46 -2.42 -10.77
C MET A 234 0.04 -2.16 -10.94
N PHE A 235 0.89 -2.75 -10.10
CA PHE A 235 2.35 -2.60 -10.20
C PHE A 235 2.91 -3.20 -11.49
N LEU A 236 2.42 -4.36 -11.93
CA LEU A 236 2.83 -4.98 -13.20
C LEU A 236 2.45 -4.11 -14.39
N CYS A 237 1.21 -3.60 -14.44
CA CYS A 237 0.75 -2.71 -15.51
C CYS A 237 1.55 -1.41 -15.52
N TRP A 238 1.71 -0.77 -14.36
CA TRP A 238 2.45 0.48 -14.28
C TRP A 238 3.93 0.31 -14.65
N ASN A 239 4.58 -0.73 -14.13
CA ASN A 239 5.97 -1.01 -14.45
C ASN A 239 6.21 -1.17 -15.96
N ALA A 240 5.34 -1.92 -16.64
CA ALA A 240 5.44 -2.10 -18.09
C ALA A 240 5.26 -0.78 -18.85
N VAL A 241 4.22 -0.02 -18.51
CA VAL A 241 3.92 1.26 -19.18
C VAL A 241 5.02 2.29 -18.88
N ALA A 242 5.42 2.44 -17.63
CA ALA A 242 6.42 3.43 -17.21
C ALA A 242 7.80 3.17 -17.81
N LEU A 243 8.23 1.89 -17.86
CA LEU A 243 9.50 1.50 -18.50
C LEU A 243 9.47 1.68 -20.02
N CYS A 244 8.30 1.47 -20.64
CA CYS A 244 8.13 1.71 -22.06
C CYS A 244 8.21 3.20 -22.38
N LEU A 245 7.52 4.06 -21.61
CA LEU A 245 7.56 5.52 -21.76
C LEU A 245 8.97 6.08 -21.57
N ALA A 246 9.68 5.61 -20.56
CA ALA A 246 11.04 6.06 -20.25
C ALA A 246 12.11 5.49 -21.20
N GLY A 247 11.76 4.56 -22.11
CA GLY A 247 12.73 3.89 -22.98
C GLY A 247 13.84 3.14 -22.23
N GLY A 248 13.61 2.77 -20.96
CA GLY A 248 14.59 2.12 -20.08
C GLY A 248 15.58 3.07 -19.41
N ASP A 249 15.43 4.39 -19.58
CA ASP A 249 16.27 5.39 -18.89
C ASP A 249 15.71 5.68 -17.48
N PRO A 250 16.49 5.40 -16.39
CA PRO A 250 16.03 5.62 -15.02
C PRO A 250 15.88 7.11 -14.65
N THR A 251 16.45 8.02 -15.45
CA THR A 251 16.40 9.46 -15.19
C THR A 251 15.18 10.15 -15.79
N VAL A 252 14.49 9.47 -16.70
CA VAL A 252 13.28 9.97 -17.36
C VAL A 252 12.08 9.73 -16.46
N ASP A 253 11.33 10.78 -16.17
CA ASP A 253 10.06 10.70 -15.46
C ASP A 253 8.91 10.36 -16.42
N PRO A 254 8.32 9.15 -16.36
CA PRO A 254 7.19 8.78 -17.21
C PRO A 254 5.98 9.69 -17.05
N LEU A 255 5.83 10.30 -15.86
CA LEU A 255 4.73 11.19 -15.56
C LEU A 255 4.90 12.55 -16.28
N ALA A 256 6.13 13.02 -16.42
CA ALA A 256 6.41 14.23 -17.19
C ALA A 256 6.02 14.05 -18.66
N ILE A 257 6.32 12.89 -19.26
CA ILE A 257 5.93 12.58 -20.64
C ILE A 257 4.40 12.63 -20.80
N ILE A 258 3.67 11.94 -19.91
CA ILE A 258 2.20 11.95 -19.91
C ILE A 258 1.66 13.39 -19.73
N SER A 259 2.31 14.17 -18.86
CA SER A 259 1.91 15.55 -18.57
C SER A 259 2.08 16.50 -19.76
N ASP A 260 3.18 16.37 -20.48
CA ASP A 260 3.46 17.22 -21.64
C ASP A 260 2.45 16.98 -22.77
N ASP A 261 2.05 15.73 -23.00
CA ASP A 261 1.11 15.35 -24.06
C ASP A 261 -0.36 15.63 -23.69
N MET A 262 -0.76 15.45 -22.43
CA MET A 262 -2.15 15.66 -21.97
C MET A 262 -2.41 17.08 -21.45
N GLY A 263 -1.39 17.91 -21.23
CA GLY A 263 -1.54 19.27 -20.68
C GLY A 263 -2.13 19.29 -19.26
N GLY A 264 -2.93 20.31 -18.95
CA GLY A 264 -3.46 20.53 -17.60
C GLY A 264 -4.31 19.38 -17.01
N ALA A 265 -4.88 18.51 -17.86
CA ALA A 265 -5.63 17.33 -17.40
C ALA A 265 -4.74 16.31 -16.72
N ALA A 266 -3.49 16.14 -17.17
CA ALA A 266 -2.54 15.23 -16.56
C ALA A 266 -2.14 15.65 -15.14
N SER A 267 -1.88 16.94 -14.93
CA SER A 267 -1.51 17.45 -13.60
C SER A 267 -2.63 17.21 -12.58
N LEU A 268 -3.89 17.34 -13.00
CA LEU A 268 -5.05 17.05 -12.14
C LEU A 268 -5.16 15.56 -11.82
N LEU A 269 -4.94 14.67 -12.81
CA LEU A 269 -4.95 13.23 -12.61
C LEU A 269 -3.82 12.76 -11.68
N LEU A 270 -2.62 13.29 -11.86
CA LEU A 270 -1.46 12.98 -11.04
C LEU A 270 -1.61 13.45 -9.60
N SER A 271 -2.08 14.69 -9.42
CA SER A 271 -2.36 15.22 -8.07
C SER A 271 -3.47 14.44 -7.40
N GLY A 272 -4.55 14.10 -8.14
CA GLY A 272 -5.66 13.29 -7.64
C GLY A 272 -5.23 11.89 -7.24
N PHE A 273 -4.44 11.21 -8.08
CA PHE A 273 -3.86 9.90 -7.77
C PHE A 273 -2.95 9.98 -6.54
N GLY A 274 -2.02 10.92 -6.51
CA GLY A 274 -1.08 11.07 -5.40
C GLY A 274 -1.78 11.37 -4.07
N LEU A 275 -2.74 12.28 -4.06
CA LEU A 275 -3.51 12.61 -2.86
C LEU A 275 -4.40 11.45 -2.39
N ALA A 276 -5.03 10.71 -3.32
CA ALA A 276 -5.80 9.52 -2.97
C ALA A 276 -4.90 8.43 -2.39
N ALA A 277 -3.73 8.17 -2.99
CA ALA A 277 -2.75 7.20 -2.52
C ALA A 277 -2.21 7.55 -1.12
N LEU A 278 -1.86 8.83 -0.90
CA LEU A 278 -1.39 9.29 0.41
C LEU A 278 -2.51 9.29 1.45
N GLY A 279 -3.73 9.66 1.06
CA GLY A 279 -4.88 9.66 1.93
C GLY A 279 -5.27 8.26 2.43
N THR A 280 -5.29 7.26 1.54
CA THR A 280 -5.56 5.85 1.91
C THR A 280 -4.46 5.26 2.80
N SER A 281 -3.21 5.64 2.57
CA SER A 281 -2.07 5.17 3.38
C SER A 281 -1.96 5.89 4.72
N PHE A 282 -2.57 7.07 4.87
CA PHE A 282 -2.61 7.83 6.13
C PHE A 282 -3.69 7.29 7.09
N ILE A 283 -4.79 6.72 6.56
CA ILE A 283 -5.93 6.16 7.30
C ILE A 283 -5.60 4.77 7.82
#